data_105b1a82fb58803400c3f001a64cfdcc
#
_entry.id   105b1a82fb58803400c3f001a64cfdcc
#
_cell.length_a   1.000
_cell.length_b   1.000
_cell.length_c   1.000
_cell.angle_alpha   90.00
_cell.angle_beta   90.00
_cell.angle_gamma   90.00
#
_symmetry.space_group_name_H-M   'P 1'
#
loop_
_entity.id
_entity.type
_entity.pdbx_description
1 polymer ?
#
loop_
_entity_poly.entity_id
_entity_poly.type
_entity_poly.pdbx_seq_one_letter_code
_entity_poly.pdbx_strand_id
1 'polypeptide(L)'
;MIGIGIVTCNRPNFFIKCFRSIPDNYSLVAVNDGAQFEDWKRLLKEKQFEYIHNEHNIGVGRSKNKLFKVLLEKGCTDIFIVEDDIIVKNLAVFEEYIRARQITGIHHFNFGYHGPANKGNISGGTPQPRYIIDYGKIKIAFNMHSVGAFCYYTKEVLEKVGLIDEEYTNAFEHVDHDYRIFKAGMGAPYWHFPDIANSMDYLDEIECSEKSSAIRPREDWKDNIIQGAELFKKKHGFGPAWQGCVPDTDEPTLRSTLKLLKSRYGK
;
A
#
# COMPACT_ATOMS: atom_id res chain seq x y z
N MET A 1 18.53 4.16 0.09
CA MET A 1 17.87 5.36 0.70
C MET A 1 16.38 5.11 0.82
N ILE A 2 15.80 5.38 1.99
CA ILE A 2 14.35 5.20 2.25
C ILE A 2 13.62 6.48 1.85
N GLY A 3 12.53 6.31 1.09
CA GLY A 3 11.60 7.36 0.71
C GLY A 3 10.20 7.07 1.23
N ILE A 4 9.53 8.09 1.75
CA ILE A 4 8.17 7.98 2.27
C ILE A 4 7.29 9.00 1.56
N GLY A 5 6.23 8.52 0.92
CA GLY A 5 5.22 9.33 0.27
C GLY A 5 3.91 9.30 1.03
N ILE A 6 3.36 10.45 1.40
CA ILE A 6 2.03 10.54 2.04
C ILE A 6 1.04 11.08 1.01
N VAL A 7 -0.10 10.40 0.85
CA VAL A 7 -1.23 10.92 0.09
C VAL A 7 -2.38 11.31 1.02
N THR A 8 -2.97 12.49 0.77
CA THR A 8 -4.11 13.01 1.52
C THR A 8 -5.13 13.66 0.59
N CYS A 9 -6.39 13.66 1.00
CA CYS A 9 -7.48 14.33 0.29
C CYS A 9 -8.53 14.84 1.27
N ASN A 10 -8.66 16.16 1.41
CA ASN A 10 -9.69 16.84 2.25
C ASN A 10 -9.74 16.40 3.73
N ARG A 11 -8.65 15.84 4.28
CA ARG A 11 -8.58 15.35 5.65
C ARG A 11 -7.37 15.94 6.41
N PRO A 12 -7.27 17.26 6.60
CA PRO A 12 -6.09 17.91 7.19
C PRO A 12 -5.73 17.36 8.57
N ASN A 13 -6.71 17.04 9.41
CA ASN A 13 -6.46 16.49 10.75
C ASN A 13 -5.86 15.08 10.72
N PHE A 14 -6.26 14.25 9.76
CA PHE A 14 -5.68 12.93 9.54
C PHE A 14 -4.25 13.08 9.04
N PHE A 15 -4.06 13.89 8.00
CA PHE A 15 -2.75 14.17 7.45
C PHE A 15 -1.76 14.66 8.52
N ILE A 16 -2.14 15.62 9.36
CA ILE A 16 -1.26 16.14 10.41
C ILE A 16 -0.84 15.05 11.40
N LYS A 17 -1.75 14.18 11.80
CA LYS A 17 -1.44 13.06 12.71
C LYS A 17 -0.50 12.06 12.05
N CYS A 18 -0.81 11.61 10.83
CA CYS A 18 0.03 10.72 10.04
C CYS A 18 1.43 11.34 9.84
N PHE A 19 1.49 12.57 9.34
CA PHE A 19 2.73 13.30 9.08
C PHE A 19 3.63 13.40 10.31
N ARG A 20 3.05 13.71 11.48
CA ARG A 20 3.82 13.81 12.73
C ARG A 20 4.32 12.48 13.25
N SER A 21 3.65 11.37 12.93
CA SER A 21 4.08 10.02 13.31
C SER A 21 5.27 9.51 12.50
N ILE A 22 5.55 10.10 11.32
CA ILE A 22 6.68 9.72 10.46
C ILE A 22 7.92 10.54 10.84
N PRO A 23 9.12 9.95 10.89
CA PRO A 23 10.35 10.67 11.23
C PRO A 23 10.82 11.59 10.09
N ASP A 24 11.71 12.54 10.41
CA ASP A 24 12.27 13.53 9.49
C ASP A 24 13.61 13.14 8.86
N ASN A 25 14.16 11.99 9.23
CA ASN A 25 15.43 11.49 8.71
C ASN A 25 15.32 10.71 7.39
N TYR A 26 14.13 10.64 6.80
CA TYR A 26 13.86 10.01 5.51
C TYR A 26 13.53 11.04 4.43
N SER A 27 13.59 10.61 3.16
CA SER A 27 13.13 11.44 2.06
C SER A 27 11.60 11.49 2.07
N LEU A 28 11.02 12.58 2.56
CA LEU A 28 9.58 12.72 2.76
C LEU A 28 8.94 13.58 1.66
N VAL A 29 7.87 13.07 1.06
CA VAL A 29 7.06 13.77 0.06
C VAL A 29 5.59 13.62 0.42
N ALA A 30 4.81 14.68 0.30
CA ALA A 30 3.37 14.63 0.49
C ALA A 30 2.62 15.15 -0.75
N VAL A 31 1.59 14.42 -1.18
CA VAL A 31 0.64 14.87 -2.21
C VAL A 31 -0.71 15.13 -1.56
N ASN A 32 -1.21 16.36 -1.72
CA ASN A 32 -2.58 16.71 -1.38
C ASN A 32 -3.43 16.73 -2.66
N ASP A 33 -4.36 15.80 -2.75
CA ASP A 33 -5.28 15.59 -3.88
C ASP A 33 -6.67 16.20 -3.62
N GLY A 34 -6.74 17.21 -2.78
CA GLY A 34 -7.97 17.88 -2.38
C GLY A 34 -7.82 19.38 -2.22
N ALA A 35 -8.74 19.99 -1.50
CA ALA A 35 -8.67 21.42 -1.20
C ALA A 35 -7.37 21.75 -0.45
N GLN A 36 -6.80 22.91 -0.79
CA GLN A 36 -5.63 23.43 -0.09
C GLN A 36 -6.01 23.70 1.37
N PHE A 37 -5.20 23.23 2.32
CA PHE A 37 -5.37 23.53 3.73
C PHE A 37 -4.29 24.52 4.21
N GLU A 38 -4.66 25.41 5.13
CA GLU A 38 -3.82 26.56 5.52
C GLU A 38 -2.54 26.14 6.27
N ASP A 39 -2.61 25.03 7.01
CA ASP A 39 -1.53 24.61 7.91
C ASP A 39 -0.29 24.04 7.20
N TRP A 40 -0.32 23.77 5.89
CA TRP A 40 0.81 23.15 5.20
C TRP A 40 2.11 23.93 5.34
N LYS A 41 2.05 25.29 5.33
CA LYS A 41 3.21 26.16 5.54
C LYS A 41 3.80 26.04 6.95
N ARG A 42 2.94 25.78 7.94
CA ARG A 42 3.39 25.52 9.31
C ARG A 42 4.09 24.17 9.40
N LEU A 43 3.57 23.14 8.75
CA LEU A 43 4.16 21.80 8.72
C LEU A 43 5.55 21.79 8.07
N LEU A 44 5.79 22.61 7.04
CA LEU A 44 7.12 22.81 6.45
C LEU A 44 8.16 23.34 7.45
N LYS A 45 7.74 24.01 8.52
CA LYS A 45 8.62 24.46 9.59
C LYS A 45 8.88 23.39 10.64
N GLU A 46 7.97 22.39 10.76
CA GLU A 46 8.11 21.29 11.69
C GLU A 46 9.10 20.23 11.16
N LYS A 47 9.04 19.92 9.85
CA LYS A 47 9.88 18.91 9.19
C LYS A 47 10.21 19.32 7.76
N GLN A 48 11.37 18.89 7.28
CA GLN A 48 11.72 19.03 5.88
C GLN A 48 10.96 17.97 5.05
N PHE A 49 10.11 18.41 4.14
CA PHE A 49 9.42 17.56 3.17
C PHE A 49 9.08 18.33 1.89
N GLU A 50 8.87 17.60 0.81
CA GLU A 50 8.35 18.17 -0.43
C GLU A 50 6.83 18.09 -0.42
N TYR A 51 6.15 19.21 -0.70
CA TYR A 51 4.70 19.28 -0.73
C TYR A 51 4.22 19.55 -2.16
N ILE A 52 3.36 18.67 -2.65
CA ILE A 52 2.72 18.75 -3.96
C ILE A 52 1.22 18.91 -3.75
N HIS A 53 0.64 19.95 -4.33
CA HIS A 53 -0.80 20.16 -4.34
C HIS A 53 -1.36 19.95 -5.74
N ASN A 54 -2.38 19.14 -5.88
CA ASN A 54 -3.14 18.99 -7.11
C ASN A 54 -4.25 20.05 -7.11
N GLU A 55 -4.32 20.85 -8.15
CA GLU A 55 -5.37 21.88 -8.29
C GLU A 55 -6.78 21.29 -8.32
N HIS A 56 -6.89 20.06 -8.82
CA HIS A 56 -8.11 19.27 -8.85
C HIS A 56 -7.83 17.87 -8.35
N ASN A 57 -8.87 17.19 -7.83
CA ASN A 57 -8.75 15.78 -7.46
C ASN A 57 -8.51 14.95 -8.73
N ILE A 58 -7.35 14.29 -8.78
CA ILE A 58 -6.92 13.45 -9.92
C ILE A 58 -7.03 11.96 -9.62
N GLY A 59 -7.42 11.60 -8.40
CA GLY A 59 -7.55 10.23 -7.92
C GLY A 59 -6.30 9.69 -7.23
N VAL A 60 -6.52 8.70 -6.37
CA VAL A 60 -5.47 8.16 -5.47
C VAL A 60 -4.31 7.52 -6.24
N GLY A 61 -4.58 6.78 -7.32
CA GLY A 61 -3.54 6.12 -8.12
C GLY A 61 -2.57 7.11 -8.76
N ARG A 62 -3.10 8.18 -9.39
CA ARG A 62 -2.29 9.25 -9.99
C ARG A 62 -1.51 10.04 -8.93
N SER A 63 -2.11 10.27 -7.77
CA SER A 63 -1.45 10.93 -6.65
C SER A 63 -0.30 10.10 -6.10
N LYS A 64 -0.47 8.77 -5.94
CA LYS A 64 0.59 7.83 -5.59
C LYS A 64 1.70 7.82 -6.66
N ASN A 65 1.36 7.92 -7.94
CA ASN A 65 2.35 8.00 -9.01
C ASN A 65 3.23 9.26 -8.94
N LYS A 66 2.67 10.41 -8.54
CA LYS A 66 3.49 11.61 -8.29
C LYS A 66 4.50 11.36 -7.17
N LEU A 67 4.08 10.71 -6.09
CA LEU A 67 4.97 10.31 -4.99
C LEU A 67 6.10 9.39 -5.48
N PHE A 68 5.77 8.34 -6.23
CA PHE A 68 6.77 7.42 -6.77
C PHE A 68 7.79 8.14 -7.65
N LYS A 69 7.34 9.00 -8.57
CA LYS A 69 8.23 9.74 -9.49
C LYS A 69 9.23 10.57 -8.72
N VAL A 70 8.77 11.40 -7.79
CA VAL A 70 9.65 12.28 -6.99
C VAL A 70 10.61 11.46 -6.12
N LEU A 71 10.14 10.40 -5.45
CA LEU A 71 10.99 9.57 -4.61
C LEU A 71 12.05 8.81 -5.42
N LEU A 72 11.71 8.32 -6.62
CA LEU A 72 12.66 7.69 -7.53
C LEU A 72 13.70 8.69 -8.05
N GLU A 73 13.30 9.92 -8.42
CA GLU A 73 14.19 11.01 -8.83
C GLU A 73 15.16 11.42 -7.71
N LYS A 74 14.72 11.37 -6.46
CA LYS A 74 15.58 11.55 -5.28
C LYS A 74 16.53 10.38 -5.03
N GLY A 75 16.45 9.29 -5.81
CA GLY A 75 17.30 8.10 -5.71
C GLY A 75 16.89 7.14 -4.59
N CYS A 76 15.65 7.18 -4.10
CA CYS A 76 15.16 6.23 -3.10
C CYS A 76 15.11 4.81 -3.69
N THR A 77 15.59 3.84 -2.91
CA THR A 77 15.63 2.41 -3.29
C THR A 77 14.53 1.59 -2.61
N ASP A 78 14.08 2.07 -1.47
CA ASP A 78 13.05 1.49 -0.64
C ASP A 78 11.97 2.55 -0.40
N ILE A 79 10.78 2.33 -0.93
CA ILE A 79 9.73 3.34 -1.02
C ILE A 79 8.50 2.86 -0.27
N PHE A 80 8.02 3.71 0.62
CA PHE A 80 6.78 3.52 1.36
C PHE A 80 5.74 4.54 0.90
N ILE A 81 4.56 4.07 0.54
CA ILE A 81 3.40 4.92 0.25
C ILE A 81 2.40 4.75 1.38
N VAL A 82 1.98 5.86 1.95
CA VAL A 82 1.18 5.93 3.18
C VAL A 82 -0.04 6.80 2.93
N GLU A 83 -1.22 6.31 3.25
CA GLU A 83 -2.44 7.12 3.30
C GLU A 83 -2.54 7.84 4.65
N ASP A 84 -3.24 8.96 4.67
CA ASP A 84 -3.25 9.89 5.81
C ASP A 84 -3.97 9.37 7.06
N ASP A 85 -4.58 8.19 7.01
CA ASP A 85 -5.21 7.51 8.16
C ASP A 85 -4.31 6.45 8.82
N ILE A 86 -3.05 6.38 8.44
CA ILE A 86 -2.05 5.52 9.09
C ILE A 86 -1.25 6.29 10.13
N ILE A 87 -0.99 5.64 11.27
CA ILE A 87 -0.10 6.13 12.34
C ILE A 87 1.06 5.16 12.50
N VAL A 88 2.27 5.67 12.41
CA VAL A 88 3.49 4.93 12.73
C VAL A 88 3.72 5.00 14.24
N LYS A 89 3.51 3.88 14.94
CA LYS A 89 3.73 3.76 16.39
C LYS A 89 5.20 3.48 16.74
N ASN A 90 5.88 2.76 15.84
CA ASN A 90 7.27 2.38 16.04
C ASN A 90 8.04 2.53 14.73
N LEU A 91 9.07 3.35 14.75
CA LEU A 91 9.89 3.69 13.57
C LEU A 91 10.67 2.51 12.98
N ALA A 92 10.87 1.44 13.76
CA ALA A 92 11.50 0.23 13.26
C ALA A 92 10.70 -0.44 12.10
N VAL A 93 9.45 -0.03 11.87
CA VAL A 93 8.60 -0.59 10.80
C VAL A 93 9.27 -0.54 9.44
N PHE A 94 9.93 0.55 9.10
CA PHE A 94 10.55 0.72 7.79
C PHE A 94 11.69 -0.30 7.58
N GLU A 95 12.53 -0.49 8.57
CA GLU A 95 13.60 -1.48 8.53
C GLU A 95 13.06 -2.92 8.57
N GLU A 96 11.96 -3.16 9.27
CA GLU A 96 11.33 -4.49 9.32
C GLU A 96 10.79 -4.91 7.95
N TYR A 97 10.13 -4.02 7.19
CA TYR A 97 9.69 -4.34 5.83
C TYR A 97 10.88 -4.53 4.87
N ILE A 98 11.93 -3.73 5.00
CA ILE A 98 13.17 -3.91 4.23
C ILE A 98 13.82 -5.26 4.57
N ARG A 99 13.88 -5.61 5.85
CA ARG A 99 14.37 -6.91 6.31
C ARG A 99 13.51 -8.06 5.79
N ALA A 100 12.17 -7.92 5.80
CA ALA A 100 11.26 -8.88 5.21
C ALA A 100 11.58 -9.12 3.74
N ARG A 101 11.76 -8.06 2.96
CA ARG A 101 12.18 -8.14 1.55
C ARG A 101 13.50 -8.89 1.39
N GLN A 102 14.50 -8.55 2.18
CA GLN A 102 15.83 -9.18 2.11
C GLN A 102 15.77 -10.69 2.38
N ILE A 103 14.99 -11.10 3.38
CA ILE A 103 14.88 -12.52 3.78
C ILE A 103 14.02 -13.32 2.80
N THR A 104 12.93 -12.72 2.30
CA THR A 104 11.93 -13.45 1.50
C THR A 104 12.12 -13.34 0.01
N GLY A 105 12.76 -12.27 -0.46
CA GLY A 105 12.82 -11.90 -1.87
C GLY A 105 11.54 -11.30 -2.43
N ILE A 106 10.54 -11.00 -1.60
CA ILE A 106 9.31 -10.33 -1.99
C ILE A 106 9.58 -8.83 -2.09
N HIS A 107 9.22 -8.21 -3.21
CA HIS A 107 9.53 -6.80 -3.50
C HIS A 107 8.44 -5.81 -3.13
N HIS A 108 7.29 -6.30 -2.72
CA HIS A 108 6.12 -5.50 -2.36
C HIS A 108 5.37 -6.13 -1.18
N PHE A 109 5.00 -5.29 -0.22
CA PHE A 109 4.21 -5.66 0.95
C PHE A 109 3.16 -4.59 1.21
N ASN A 110 2.03 -5.00 1.79
CA ASN A 110 0.98 -4.09 2.25
C ASN A 110 0.69 -4.32 3.73
N PHE A 111 0.38 -3.26 4.47
CA PHE A 111 -0.20 -3.39 5.80
C PHE A 111 -1.61 -3.97 5.69
N GLY A 112 -1.75 -5.26 5.89
CA GLY A 112 -2.98 -6.02 5.64
C GLY A 112 -4.12 -5.72 6.60
N TYR A 113 -3.86 -5.06 7.73
CA TYR A 113 -4.84 -4.92 8.82
C TYR A 113 -5.45 -3.53 8.94
N HIS A 114 -5.27 -2.66 7.95
CA HIS A 114 -6.05 -1.44 7.82
C HIS A 114 -7.48 -1.78 7.39
N GLY A 115 -8.47 -1.23 8.10
CA GLY A 115 -9.87 -1.56 7.88
C GLY A 115 -10.25 -2.99 8.31
N PRO A 116 -11.48 -3.45 8.06
CA PRO A 116 -12.00 -4.72 8.59
C PRO A 116 -11.69 -5.93 7.70
N ALA A 117 -11.30 -5.78 6.45
CA ALA A 117 -11.30 -6.84 5.44
C ALA A 117 -10.52 -8.10 5.85
N ASN A 118 -9.32 -7.95 6.41
CA ASN A 118 -8.49 -9.06 6.90
C ASN A 118 -8.63 -9.28 8.42
N LYS A 119 -9.69 -8.74 9.02
CA LYS A 119 -10.05 -8.88 10.45
C LYS A 119 -11.45 -9.47 10.63
N GLY A 120 -11.86 -10.38 9.74
CA GLY A 120 -13.19 -11.01 9.76
C GLY A 120 -14.35 -10.06 9.43
N ASN A 121 -14.08 -8.97 8.70
CA ASN A 121 -15.02 -7.88 8.40
C ASN A 121 -15.55 -7.15 9.66
N ILE A 122 -14.78 -7.17 10.74
CA ILE A 122 -15.11 -6.51 12.00
C ILE A 122 -14.15 -5.33 12.21
N SER A 123 -14.70 -4.13 12.39
CA SER A 123 -13.90 -2.95 12.80
C SER A 123 -13.31 -3.22 14.18
N GLY A 124 -11.98 -2.99 14.33
CA GLY A 124 -11.26 -3.36 15.55
C GLY A 124 -11.12 -4.87 15.80
N GLY A 125 -11.48 -5.71 14.83
CA GLY A 125 -11.32 -7.15 14.90
C GLY A 125 -9.86 -7.61 14.92
N THR A 126 -9.66 -8.90 15.23
CA THR A 126 -8.30 -9.49 15.24
C THR A 126 -7.88 -9.92 13.84
N PRO A 127 -6.56 -9.82 13.52
CA PRO A 127 -5.98 -10.32 12.27
C PRO A 127 -6.37 -11.77 11.98
N GLN A 128 -6.77 -12.01 10.73
CA GLN A 128 -7.12 -13.34 10.22
C GLN A 128 -6.40 -13.62 8.91
N PRO A 129 -5.05 -13.73 8.94
CA PRO A 129 -4.30 -14.10 7.75
C PRO A 129 -4.64 -15.52 7.33
N ARG A 130 -4.63 -15.78 6.03
CA ARG A 130 -4.85 -17.11 5.49
C ARG A 130 -3.72 -18.06 5.86
N TYR A 131 -2.47 -17.59 5.78
CA TYR A 131 -1.28 -18.32 6.17
C TYR A 131 -0.31 -17.41 6.91
N ILE A 132 0.46 -18.00 7.83
CA ILE A 132 1.66 -17.39 8.39
C ILE A 132 2.83 -18.31 8.08
N ILE A 133 3.86 -17.78 7.41
CA ILE A 133 5.07 -18.51 7.10
C ILE A 133 6.23 -17.95 7.90
N ASP A 134 6.90 -18.84 8.62
CA ASP A 134 8.05 -18.51 9.46
C ASP A 134 9.35 -18.65 8.67
N TYR A 135 10.12 -17.56 8.59
CA TYR A 135 11.45 -17.51 7.98
C TYR A 135 12.56 -17.50 9.05
N GLY A 136 12.26 -17.86 10.28
CA GLY A 136 13.17 -17.89 11.44
C GLY A 136 13.35 -16.51 12.08
N LYS A 137 13.79 -15.52 11.34
CA LYS A 137 14.01 -14.15 11.83
C LYS A 137 12.80 -13.24 11.68
N ILE A 138 11.86 -13.61 10.83
CA ILE A 138 10.64 -12.85 10.56
C ILE A 138 9.51 -13.80 10.17
N LYS A 139 8.30 -13.46 10.53
CA LYS A 139 7.08 -14.17 10.09
C LYS A 139 6.31 -13.30 9.12
N ILE A 140 5.87 -13.88 8.01
CA ILE A 140 5.07 -13.22 6.99
C ILE A 140 3.65 -13.78 7.02
N ALA A 141 2.69 -12.89 7.18
CA ALA A 141 1.28 -13.17 7.03
C ALA A 141 0.87 -13.00 5.56
N PHE A 142 0.07 -13.92 5.04
CA PHE A 142 -0.50 -13.86 3.71
C PHE A 142 -2.01 -13.68 3.83
N ASN A 143 -2.49 -12.53 3.39
CA ASN A 143 -3.86 -12.08 3.53
C ASN A 143 -4.66 -12.30 2.25
N MET A 144 -6.00 -12.35 2.37
CA MET A 144 -6.90 -12.52 1.23
C MET A 144 -7.23 -11.21 0.52
N HIS A 145 -7.09 -10.10 1.21
CA HIS A 145 -7.42 -8.78 0.67
C HIS A 145 -6.18 -7.92 0.59
N SER A 146 -5.93 -7.33 -0.58
CA SER A 146 -4.93 -6.26 -0.74
C SER A 146 -5.46 -4.99 -0.10
N VAL A 147 -4.57 -4.26 0.58
CA VAL A 147 -4.90 -3.00 1.27
C VAL A 147 -3.88 -1.94 0.88
N GLY A 148 -4.35 -0.84 0.30
CA GLY A 148 -3.49 0.19 -0.29
C GLY A 148 -3.01 1.28 0.68
N ALA A 149 -3.37 1.22 1.97
CA ALA A 149 -3.17 2.34 2.91
C ALA A 149 -1.72 2.52 3.39
N PHE A 150 -0.95 1.44 3.50
CA PHE A 150 0.49 1.48 3.76
C PHE A 150 1.14 0.37 2.95
N CYS A 151 1.97 0.75 2.01
CA CYS A 151 2.60 -0.16 1.07
C CYS A 151 4.10 0.10 0.97
N TYR A 152 4.88 -0.98 0.97
CA TYR A 152 6.31 -0.97 0.70
C TYR A 152 6.60 -1.46 -0.72
N TYR A 153 7.49 -0.79 -1.41
CA TYR A 153 7.97 -1.14 -2.75
C TYR A 153 9.49 -0.99 -2.83
N THR A 154 10.16 -1.89 -3.55
CA THR A 154 11.52 -1.63 -3.97
C THR A 154 11.54 -0.80 -5.27
N LYS A 155 12.58 0.02 -5.46
CA LYS A 155 12.84 0.68 -6.74
C LYS A 155 12.82 -0.32 -7.89
N GLU A 156 13.46 -1.49 -7.71
CA GLU A 156 13.57 -2.55 -8.72
C GLU A 156 12.20 -3.02 -9.23
N VAL A 157 11.21 -3.19 -8.34
CA VAL A 157 9.86 -3.60 -8.77
C VAL A 157 9.14 -2.50 -9.54
N LEU A 158 9.30 -1.25 -9.14
CA LEU A 158 8.69 -0.11 -9.84
C LEU A 158 9.30 0.10 -11.22
N GLU A 159 10.61 -0.11 -11.37
CA GLU A 159 11.28 -0.05 -12.67
C GLU A 159 10.89 -1.21 -13.59
N LYS A 160 10.69 -2.41 -13.03
CA LYS A 160 10.33 -3.62 -13.78
C LYS A 160 8.86 -3.67 -14.21
N VAL A 161 7.96 -3.29 -13.31
CA VAL A 161 6.50 -3.45 -13.48
C VAL A 161 5.85 -2.15 -13.98
N GLY A 162 6.51 -1.02 -13.72
CA GLY A 162 5.94 0.30 -13.90
C GLY A 162 5.12 0.75 -12.68
N LEU A 163 4.61 1.96 -12.75
CA LEU A 163 3.83 2.58 -11.69
C LEU A 163 2.37 2.08 -11.69
N ILE A 164 1.57 2.61 -10.80
CA ILE A 164 0.12 2.34 -10.75
C ILE A 164 -0.52 2.74 -12.07
N ASP A 165 -1.45 1.94 -12.54
CA ASP A 165 -2.18 2.20 -13.79
C ASP A 165 -3.21 3.33 -13.58
N GLU A 166 -3.03 4.42 -14.32
CA GLU A 166 -3.81 5.65 -14.19
C GLU A 166 -5.22 5.58 -14.82
N GLU A 167 -5.57 4.47 -15.46
CA GLU A 167 -6.94 4.24 -15.92
C GLU A 167 -7.89 3.93 -14.72
N TYR A 168 -7.34 3.43 -13.59
CA TYR A 168 -8.12 3.26 -12.35
C TYR A 168 -8.26 4.60 -11.64
N THR A 169 -9.50 5.02 -11.36
CA THR A 169 -9.73 6.32 -10.72
C THR A 169 -9.59 6.27 -9.20
N ASN A 170 -10.36 5.43 -8.52
CA ASN A 170 -10.37 5.33 -7.05
C ASN A 170 -10.69 3.92 -6.53
N ALA A 171 -10.56 2.89 -7.36
CA ALA A 171 -10.80 1.51 -6.96
C ALA A 171 -9.93 0.54 -7.77
N PHE A 172 -9.40 -0.48 -7.10
CA PHE A 172 -8.61 -1.57 -7.66
C PHE A 172 -7.25 -1.19 -8.28
N GLU A 173 -6.79 0.04 -8.17
CA GLU A 173 -5.48 0.48 -8.67
C GLU A 173 -4.32 -0.27 -8.00
N HIS A 174 -4.40 -0.48 -6.68
CA HIS A 174 -3.40 -1.24 -5.93
C HIS A 174 -3.52 -2.74 -6.19
N VAL A 175 -4.74 -3.26 -6.36
CA VAL A 175 -5.00 -4.68 -6.69
C VAL A 175 -4.44 -5.04 -8.06
N ASP A 176 -4.60 -4.16 -9.06
CA ASP A 176 -3.98 -4.30 -10.37
C ASP A 176 -2.44 -4.31 -10.27
N HIS A 177 -1.89 -3.41 -9.48
CA HIS A 177 -0.44 -3.32 -9.29
C HIS A 177 0.11 -4.59 -8.64
N ASP A 178 -0.53 -5.10 -7.58
CA ASP A 178 -0.19 -6.38 -6.95
C ASP A 178 -0.17 -7.53 -7.97
N TYR A 179 -1.20 -7.60 -8.82
CA TYR A 179 -1.27 -8.65 -9.84
C TYR A 179 -0.15 -8.54 -10.88
N ARG A 180 0.18 -7.31 -11.32
CA ARG A 180 1.31 -7.09 -12.25
C ARG A 180 2.65 -7.44 -11.61
N ILE A 181 2.84 -7.15 -10.33
CA ILE A 181 4.04 -7.52 -9.56
C ILE A 181 4.16 -9.05 -9.45
N PHE A 182 3.07 -9.74 -9.16
CA PHE A 182 3.03 -11.21 -9.18
C PHE A 182 3.39 -11.75 -10.57
N LYS A 183 2.79 -11.25 -11.64
CA LYS A 183 3.08 -11.67 -13.03
C LYS A 183 4.53 -11.46 -13.42
N ALA A 184 5.20 -10.46 -12.88
CA ALA A 184 6.62 -10.20 -13.08
C ALA A 184 7.54 -11.13 -12.28
N GLY A 185 6.98 -12.00 -11.43
CA GLY A 185 7.72 -12.92 -10.57
C GLY A 185 8.49 -12.23 -9.45
N MET A 186 7.97 -11.10 -8.93
CA MET A 186 8.57 -10.29 -7.87
C MET A 186 7.69 -10.18 -6.61
N GLY A 187 6.50 -10.76 -6.62
CA GLY A 187 5.53 -10.80 -5.53
C GLY A 187 5.05 -12.21 -5.22
N ALA A 188 4.38 -12.35 -4.09
CA ALA A 188 3.67 -13.59 -3.75
C ALA A 188 2.56 -13.89 -4.77
N PRO A 189 2.12 -15.16 -4.88
CA PRO A 189 1.00 -15.49 -5.75
C PRO A 189 -0.24 -14.65 -5.43
N TYR A 190 -0.95 -14.24 -6.47
CA TYR A 190 -2.16 -13.44 -6.33
C TYR A 190 -3.16 -14.12 -5.40
N TRP A 191 -3.88 -13.36 -4.59
CA TRP A 191 -4.69 -13.73 -3.43
C TRP A 191 -3.89 -14.16 -2.18
N HIS A 192 -2.59 -13.96 -2.18
CA HIS A 192 -1.74 -14.10 -1.00
C HIS A 192 -0.96 -12.81 -0.80
N PHE A 193 -1.65 -11.76 -0.33
CA PHE A 193 -1.06 -10.44 -0.14
C PHE A 193 -0.19 -10.42 1.11
N PRO A 194 1.13 -10.19 0.96
CA PRO A 194 2.08 -10.35 2.06
C PRO A 194 2.10 -9.13 2.97
N ASP A 195 2.19 -9.40 4.28
CA ASP A 195 2.47 -8.43 5.33
C ASP A 195 3.44 -9.04 6.36
N ILE A 196 4.15 -8.23 7.12
CA ILE A 196 4.84 -8.75 8.32
C ILE A 196 3.79 -9.14 9.36
N ALA A 197 3.91 -10.34 9.94
CA ALA A 197 2.83 -10.91 10.76
C ALA A 197 2.47 -10.08 12.00
N ASN A 198 3.42 -9.28 12.49
CA ASN A 198 3.26 -8.39 13.63
C ASN A 198 3.22 -6.90 13.24
N SER A 199 2.75 -6.57 12.06
CA SER A 199 2.67 -5.18 11.56
C SER A 199 1.88 -4.25 12.48
N MET A 200 0.87 -4.76 13.19
CA MET A 200 0.11 -4.01 14.19
C MET A 200 0.91 -3.58 15.42
N ASP A 201 2.09 -4.15 15.67
CA ASP A 201 2.99 -3.65 16.72
C ASP A 201 3.64 -2.32 16.34
N TYR A 202 3.73 -2.05 15.05
CA TYR A 202 4.40 -0.88 14.47
C TYR A 202 3.45 0.16 13.90
N LEU A 203 2.31 -0.26 13.40
CA LEU A 203 1.33 0.57 12.71
C LEU A 203 -0.01 0.56 13.45
N ASP A 204 -0.74 1.66 13.28
CA ASP A 204 -2.11 1.81 13.71
C ASP A 204 -2.90 2.53 12.62
N GLU A 205 -4.22 2.49 12.71
CA GLU A 205 -5.11 3.22 11.83
C GLU A 205 -5.91 4.28 12.60
N ILE A 206 -6.12 5.45 11.99
CA ILE A 206 -7.14 6.37 12.48
C ILE A 206 -8.47 5.81 11.98
N GLU A 207 -9.37 5.47 12.88
CA GLU A 207 -10.65 4.90 12.51
C GLU A 207 -11.37 5.76 11.46
N CYS A 208 -11.56 5.17 10.28
CA CYS A 208 -12.21 5.80 9.16
C CYS A 208 -13.65 5.32 9.06
N SER A 209 -14.57 6.09 9.64
CA SER A 209 -16.01 5.87 9.44
C SER A 209 -16.39 6.17 7.99
N GLU A 210 -17.58 5.73 7.56
CA GLU A 210 -18.11 6.10 6.24
C GLU A 210 -18.13 7.62 6.03
N LYS A 211 -18.41 8.40 7.10
CA LYS A 211 -18.46 9.86 7.05
C LYS A 211 -17.09 10.53 6.96
N SER A 212 -16.05 9.90 7.48
CA SER A 212 -14.67 10.43 7.46
C SER A 212 -13.85 9.93 6.26
N SER A 213 -14.38 8.99 5.49
CA SER A 213 -13.77 8.54 4.24
C SER A 213 -13.79 9.65 3.19
N ALA A 214 -12.67 9.85 2.48
CA ALA A 214 -12.59 10.79 1.38
C ALA A 214 -13.33 10.30 0.11
N ILE A 215 -13.64 9.01 0.04
CA ILE A 215 -14.15 8.37 -1.18
C ILE A 215 -15.60 7.90 -1.02
N ARG A 216 -15.94 7.23 0.10
CA ARG A 216 -17.26 6.60 0.29
C ARG A 216 -18.46 7.55 0.22
N PRO A 217 -18.38 8.82 0.67
CA PRO A 217 -19.49 9.78 0.55
C PRO A 217 -19.71 10.31 -0.86
N ARG A 218 -18.84 10.02 -1.81
CA ARG A 218 -18.96 10.52 -3.19
C ARG A 218 -20.10 9.82 -3.93
N GLU A 219 -20.84 10.58 -4.71
CA GLU A 219 -21.95 10.05 -5.54
C GLU A 219 -21.47 8.99 -6.55
N ASP A 220 -20.24 9.18 -7.09
CA ASP A 220 -19.62 8.30 -8.07
C ASP A 220 -18.91 7.07 -7.47
N TRP A 221 -18.97 6.88 -6.15
CA TRP A 221 -18.25 5.80 -5.45
C TRP A 221 -18.60 4.39 -5.98
N LYS A 222 -19.90 4.09 -6.10
CA LYS A 222 -20.35 2.78 -6.60
C LYS A 222 -19.96 2.55 -8.05
N ASP A 223 -20.08 3.58 -8.87
CA ASP A 223 -19.72 3.53 -10.28
C ASP A 223 -18.20 3.31 -10.46
N ASN A 224 -17.39 3.96 -9.66
CA ASN A 224 -15.93 3.75 -9.66
C ASN A 224 -15.55 2.29 -9.32
N ILE A 225 -16.25 1.65 -8.36
CA ILE A 225 -16.02 0.23 -8.04
C ILE A 225 -16.40 -0.66 -9.23
N ILE A 226 -17.57 -0.44 -9.84
CA ILE A 226 -18.05 -1.23 -10.98
C ILE A 226 -17.07 -1.07 -12.15
N GLN A 227 -16.76 0.16 -12.53
CA GLN A 227 -15.85 0.47 -13.64
C GLN A 227 -14.45 -0.10 -13.42
N GLY A 228 -13.92 0.03 -12.19
CA GLY A 228 -12.61 -0.52 -11.83
C GLY A 228 -12.60 -2.06 -11.93
N ALA A 229 -13.66 -2.73 -11.48
CA ALA A 229 -13.77 -4.19 -11.60
C ALA A 229 -13.88 -4.65 -13.06
N GLU A 230 -14.64 -3.95 -13.88
CA GLU A 230 -14.76 -4.22 -15.33
C GLU A 230 -13.44 -3.98 -16.06
N LEU A 231 -12.74 -2.90 -15.73
CA LEU A 231 -11.42 -2.60 -16.27
C LEU A 231 -10.41 -3.68 -15.91
N PHE A 232 -10.39 -4.12 -14.65
CA PHE A 232 -9.54 -5.20 -14.20
C PHE A 232 -9.83 -6.49 -14.98
N LYS A 233 -11.11 -6.85 -15.10
CA LYS A 233 -11.55 -8.03 -15.87
C LYS A 233 -11.15 -7.92 -17.35
N LYS A 234 -11.28 -6.75 -17.96
CA LYS A 234 -10.87 -6.51 -19.35
C LYS A 234 -9.37 -6.70 -19.54
N LYS A 235 -8.54 -6.24 -18.59
CA LYS A 235 -7.08 -6.30 -18.66
C LYS A 235 -6.54 -7.70 -18.36
N HIS A 236 -7.16 -8.42 -17.42
CA HIS A 236 -6.60 -9.66 -16.87
C HIS A 236 -7.41 -10.92 -17.17
N GLY A 237 -8.61 -10.78 -17.72
CA GLY A 237 -9.48 -11.92 -18.09
C GLY A 237 -10.31 -12.49 -16.93
N PHE A 238 -10.22 -11.93 -15.72
CA PHE A 238 -10.97 -12.34 -14.53
C PHE A 238 -11.23 -11.11 -13.62
N GLY A 239 -12.15 -11.22 -12.68
CA GLY A 239 -12.48 -10.10 -11.79
C GLY A 239 -11.47 -9.91 -10.65
N PRO A 240 -11.43 -8.74 -10.01
CA PRO A 240 -10.51 -8.45 -8.91
C PRO A 240 -10.94 -9.01 -7.57
N ALA A 241 -12.18 -9.53 -7.45
CA ALA A 241 -12.70 -10.09 -6.21
C ALA A 241 -12.37 -11.57 -6.07
N TRP A 242 -12.20 -12.00 -4.81
CA TRP A 242 -11.90 -13.40 -4.47
C TRP A 242 -12.85 -14.43 -5.07
N GLN A 243 -14.14 -14.12 -5.12
CA GLN A 243 -15.16 -15.10 -5.51
C GLN A 243 -15.18 -15.38 -7.00
N GLY A 244 -14.80 -16.60 -7.36
CA GLY A 244 -15.03 -17.18 -8.68
C GLY A 244 -14.07 -16.76 -9.80
N CYS A 245 -12.95 -16.16 -9.50
CA CYS A 245 -12.17 -15.45 -10.51
C CYS A 245 -10.84 -16.08 -10.89
N VAL A 246 -10.12 -16.66 -9.96
CA VAL A 246 -8.85 -17.32 -10.22
C VAL A 246 -8.84 -18.63 -9.46
N PRO A 247 -8.22 -19.69 -9.97
CA PRO A 247 -7.96 -20.87 -9.16
C PRO A 247 -7.29 -20.41 -7.87
N ASP A 248 -7.86 -20.83 -6.76
CA ASP A 248 -7.25 -20.63 -5.46
C ASP A 248 -5.82 -21.19 -5.51
N THR A 249 -4.85 -20.33 -5.26
CA THR A 249 -3.48 -20.80 -5.14
C THR A 249 -3.37 -21.57 -3.84
N ASP A 250 -3.16 -22.85 -3.93
CA ASP A 250 -3.00 -23.72 -2.77
C ASP A 250 -1.70 -23.41 -2.00
N GLU A 251 -1.62 -23.93 -0.79
CA GLU A 251 -0.43 -23.72 0.06
C GLU A 251 0.86 -24.28 -0.55
N PRO A 252 0.88 -25.48 -1.19
CA PRO A 252 2.05 -25.97 -1.90
C PRO A 252 2.55 -25.02 -2.99
N THR A 253 1.67 -24.46 -3.79
CA THR A 253 2.01 -23.49 -4.84
C THR A 253 2.53 -22.18 -4.23
N LEU A 254 1.90 -21.67 -3.16
CA LEU A 254 2.42 -20.55 -2.41
C LEU A 254 3.86 -20.81 -1.94
N ARG A 255 4.10 -21.91 -1.24
CA ARG A 255 5.42 -22.26 -0.70
C ARG A 255 6.48 -22.44 -1.79
N SER A 256 6.14 -23.06 -2.93
CA SER A 256 7.07 -23.23 -4.04
C SER A 256 7.44 -21.89 -4.68
N THR A 257 6.48 -21.00 -4.88
CA THR A 257 6.71 -19.64 -5.40
C THR A 257 7.60 -18.83 -4.44
N LEU A 258 7.31 -18.87 -3.15
CA LEU A 258 8.12 -18.17 -2.14
C LEU A 258 9.56 -18.71 -2.07
N LYS A 259 9.76 -20.00 -2.26
CA LYS A 259 11.10 -20.59 -2.37
C LYS A 259 11.87 -20.04 -3.57
N LEU A 260 11.21 -19.91 -4.73
CA LEU A 260 11.80 -19.30 -5.92
C LEU A 260 12.13 -17.83 -5.73
N LEU A 261 11.23 -17.04 -5.12
CA LEU A 261 11.48 -15.63 -4.80
C LEU A 261 12.70 -15.49 -3.88
N LYS A 262 12.73 -16.27 -2.80
CA LYS A 262 13.88 -16.29 -1.87
C LYS A 262 15.18 -16.67 -2.57
N SER A 263 15.16 -17.68 -3.42
CA SER A 263 16.36 -18.10 -4.18
C SER A 263 16.85 -17.04 -5.16
N ARG A 264 15.95 -16.28 -5.76
CA ARG A 264 16.27 -15.30 -6.78
C ARG A 264 16.67 -13.93 -6.21
N TYR A 265 16.01 -13.49 -5.16
CA TYR A 265 16.09 -12.13 -4.63
C TYR A 265 16.40 -12.05 -3.14
N GLY A 266 16.32 -13.14 -2.36
CA GLY A 266 16.63 -13.17 -0.94
C GLY A 266 18.14 -13.05 -0.69
N LYS A 267 18.49 -12.56 0.53
CA LYS A 267 19.87 -12.42 1.01
C LYS A 267 20.08 -13.20 2.27
#